data_f2915838cfc7800df8a9491082731fc1
#
_entry.id   f2915838cfc7800df8a9491082731fc1
#
_cell.length_a   1.000
_cell.length_b   1.000
_cell.length_c   1.000
_cell.angle_alpha   90.00
_cell.angle_beta   90.00
_cell.angle_gamma   90.00
#
_symmetry.space_group_name_H-M   'P 1'
#
loop_
_entity.id
_entity.type
_entity.pdbx_description
1 polymer ?
#
loop_
_entity_poly.entity_id
_entity_poly.type
_entity_poly.pdbx_seq_one_letter_code
_entity_poly.pdbx_strand_id
1 'polypeptide(L)'
;MADAPSRQMVLIVEDEAPVRMTAVGMIEEAGFEVLEATNADEAIVLLEARHDITVVFTDIEMPGSMDGLRLAQAVRGRWPPIKIIATSGRYVVRDGDLPSGGLFLPKPYSAAQISGFLRDLTAQA
;
A
#
# COMPACT_ATOMS: atom_id res chain seq x y z
N MET A 1 9.36 -21.29 23.19
CA MET A 1 9.74 -19.94 22.90
C MET A 1 8.57 -19.18 22.28
N ALA A 2 8.59 -17.94 22.47
CA ALA A 2 7.61 -17.16 21.76
C ALA A 2 7.87 -17.28 20.27
N ASP A 3 6.86 -17.46 19.53
CA ASP A 3 6.97 -17.48 18.10
C ASP A 3 7.39 -16.11 17.60
N ALA A 4 8.14 -16.08 16.53
CA ALA A 4 8.40 -14.82 15.86
C ALA A 4 7.05 -14.22 15.47
N PRO A 5 6.88 -12.90 15.61
CA PRO A 5 5.65 -12.27 15.17
C PRO A 5 5.42 -12.58 13.70
N SER A 6 4.17 -12.86 13.33
CA SER A 6 3.82 -13.01 11.93
C SER A 6 4.15 -11.73 11.19
N ARG A 7 4.77 -11.85 10.04
CA ARG A 7 5.05 -10.68 9.24
C ARG A 7 3.76 -10.15 8.65
N GLN A 8 3.64 -8.84 8.66
CA GLN A 8 2.52 -8.17 8.05
C GLN A 8 2.66 -8.27 6.53
N MET A 9 1.55 -8.44 5.84
CA MET A 9 1.53 -8.53 4.38
C MET A 9 1.14 -7.19 3.78
N VAL A 10 1.99 -6.66 2.92
CA VAL A 10 1.75 -5.41 2.20
C VAL A 10 1.48 -5.72 0.73
N LEU A 11 0.38 -5.22 0.21
CA LEU A 11 0.09 -5.30 -1.22
C LEU A 11 0.59 -4.02 -1.88
N ILE A 12 1.56 -4.15 -2.78
CA ILE A 12 2.10 -3.02 -3.54
C ILE A 12 1.40 -2.97 -4.89
N VAL A 13 0.86 -1.81 -5.25
CA VAL A 13 0.18 -1.61 -6.52
C VAL A 13 0.91 -0.51 -7.29
N GLU A 14 1.61 -0.90 -8.35
CA GLU A 14 2.45 0.01 -9.13
C GLU A 14 2.64 -0.56 -10.52
N ASP A 15 2.32 0.21 -11.56
CA ASP A 15 2.40 -0.27 -12.93
C ASP A 15 3.82 -0.28 -13.49
N GLU A 16 4.70 0.59 -13.00
CA GLU A 16 6.08 0.66 -13.50
C GLU A 16 6.97 -0.32 -12.76
N ALA A 17 7.50 -1.32 -13.49
CA ALA A 17 8.27 -2.39 -12.89
C ALA A 17 9.48 -1.91 -12.08
N PRO A 18 10.32 -0.98 -12.57
CA PRO A 18 11.47 -0.53 -11.77
C PRO A 18 11.06 0.14 -10.46
N VAL A 19 10.01 0.95 -10.50
CA VAL A 19 9.49 1.62 -9.30
C VAL A 19 8.92 0.61 -8.33
N ARG A 20 8.16 -0.36 -8.85
CA ARG A 20 7.59 -1.43 -8.03
C ARG A 20 8.68 -2.25 -7.35
N MET A 21 9.72 -2.63 -8.10
CA MET A 21 10.82 -3.45 -7.56
C MET A 21 11.57 -2.71 -6.46
N THR A 22 11.76 -1.41 -6.60
CA THR A 22 12.40 -0.61 -5.56
C THR A 22 11.55 -0.58 -4.29
N ALA A 23 10.25 -0.39 -4.43
CA ALA A 23 9.34 -0.39 -3.29
C ALA A 23 9.32 -1.76 -2.59
N VAL A 24 9.29 -2.84 -3.38
CA VAL A 24 9.35 -4.20 -2.82
C VAL A 24 10.58 -4.36 -1.93
N GLY A 25 11.76 -3.98 -2.44
CA GLY A 25 13.00 -4.11 -1.67
C GLY A 25 12.96 -3.33 -0.37
N MET A 26 12.50 -2.09 -0.41
CA MET A 26 12.41 -1.24 0.78
C MET A 26 11.46 -1.81 1.82
N ILE A 27 10.33 -2.32 1.38
CA ILE A 27 9.30 -2.84 2.29
C ILE A 27 9.74 -4.17 2.89
N GLU A 28 10.37 -5.03 2.09
CA GLU A 28 10.91 -6.29 2.60
C GLU A 28 12.02 -6.05 3.61
N GLU A 29 12.89 -5.07 3.36
CA GLU A 29 13.94 -4.73 4.33
C GLU A 29 13.36 -4.20 5.64
N ALA A 30 12.18 -3.59 5.59
CA ALA A 30 11.50 -3.13 6.79
C ALA A 30 10.86 -4.27 7.59
N GLY A 31 10.90 -5.49 7.08
CA GLY A 31 10.42 -6.67 7.80
C GLY A 31 9.03 -7.13 7.41
N PHE A 32 8.52 -6.69 6.28
CA PHE A 32 7.18 -7.03 5.81
C PHE A 32 7.24 -8.01 4.66
N GLU A 33 6.21 -8.81 4.51
CA GLU A 33 6.03 -9.62 3.31
C GLU A 33 5.27 -8.81 2.27
N VAL A 34 5.49 -9.11 1.00
CA VAL A 34 4.99 -8.29 -0.09
C VAL A 34 4.26 -9.14 -1.12
N LEU A 35 3.12 -8.62 -1.57
CA LEU A 35 2.46 -9.07 -2.80
C LEU A 35 2.49 -7.91 -3.77
N GLU A 36 2.50 -8.20 -5.06
CA GLU A 36 2.60 -7.19 -6.11
C GLU A 36 1.40 -7.24 -7.03
N ALA A 37 0.93 -6.07 -7.42
CA ALA A 37 -0.08 -5.90 -8.47
C ALA A 37 0.36 -4.77 -9.37
N THR A 38 0.06 -4.88 -10.66
CA THR A 38 0.46 -3.87 -11.64
C THR A 38 -0.64 -2.85 -11.92
N ASN A 39 -1.85 -3.10 -11.43
CA ASN A 39 -2.97 -2.19 -11.57
C ASN A 39 -4.03 -2.51 -10.50
N ALA A 40 -5.07 -1.68 -10.48
CA ALA A 40 -6.11 -1.83 -9.47
C ALA A 40 -6.92 -3.12 -9.64
N ASP A 41 -7.14 -3.56 -10.88
CA ASP A 41 -7.90 -4.80 -11.11
C ASP A 41 -7.17 -6.01 -10.51
N GLU A 42 -5.85 -6.10 -10.71
CA GLU A 42 -5.05 -7.17 -10.11
C GLU A 42 -5.08 -7.07 -8.59
N ALA A 43 -5.01 -5.85 -8.05
CA ALA A 43 -5.05 -5.64 -6.61
C ALA A 43 -6.37 -6.15 -6.03
N ILE A 44 -7.49 -5.85 -6.66
CA ILE A 44 -8.80 -6.31 -6.19
C ILE A 44 -8.88 -7.85 -6.19
N VAL A 45 -8.36 -8.49 -7.25
CA VAL A 45 -8.34 -9.96 -7.30
C VAL A 45 -7.58 -10.54 -6.11
N LEU A 46 -6.42 -9.97 -5.78
CA LEU A 46 -5.63 -10.43 -4.64
C LEU A 46 -6.35 -10.16 -3.31
N LEU A 47 -6.97 -9.00 -3.18
CA LEU A 47 -7.71 -8.66 -1.96
C LEU A 47 -8.91 -9.58 -1.75
N GLU A 48 -9.56 -9.99 -2.83
CA GLU A 48 -10.70 -10.93 -2.74
C GLU A 48 -10.24 -12.35 -2.39
N ALA A 49 -9.05 -12.72 -2.84
CA ALA A 49 -8.54 -14.08 -2.66
C ALA A 49 -7.82 -14.30 -1.34
N ARG A 50 -7.33 -13.24 -0.70
CA ARG A 50 -6.50 -13.35 0.50
C ARG A 50 -7.08 -12.54 1.64
N HIS A 51 -6.89 -13.07 2.85
CA HIS A 51 -7.38 -12.42 4.06
C HIS A 51 -6.25 -11.92 4.97
N ASP A 52 -5.01 -12.03 4.49
CA ASP A 52 -3.83 -11.68 5.31
C ASP A 52 -3.19 -10.36 4.91
N ILE A 53 -3.77 -9.63 3.95
CA ILE A 53 -3.25 -8.32 3.54
C ILE A 53 -3.63 -7.29 4.60
N THR A 54 -2.62 -6.59 5.15
CA THR A 54 -2.86 -5.60 6.21
C THR A 54 -2.67 -4.17 5.75
N VAL A 55 -1.88 -3.97 4.69
CA VAL A 55 -1.60 -2.64 4.13
C VAL A 55 -1.68 -2.70 2.61
N VAL A 56 -2.30 -1.71 2.01
CA VAL A 56 -2.23 -1.47 0.56
C VAL A 56 -1.36 -0.23 0.34
N PHE A 57 -0.29 -0.41 -0.41
CA PHE A 57 0.63 0.65 -0.79
C PHE A 57 0.47 0.86 -2.29
N THR A 58 -0.18 1.95 -2.70
CA THR A 58 -0.58 2.13 -4.09
C THR A 58 -0.10 3.46 -4.67
N ASP A 59 0.35 3.41 -5.92
CA ASP A 59 0.53 4.62 -6.71
C ASP A 59 -0.84 5.21 -7.04
N ILE A 60 -0.93 6.52 -7.11
CA ILE A 60 -2.16 7.20 -7.47
C ILE A 60 -2.37 7.18 -8.98
N GLU A 61 -1.34 7.52 -9.74
CA GLU A 61 -1.43 7.56 -11.20
C GLU A 61 -1.17 6.18 -11.78
N MET A 62 -2.23 5.50 -12.17
CA MET A 62 -2.13 4.18 -12.82
C MET A 62 -3.13 4.10 -13.97
N PRO A 63 -2.74 3.40 -15.05
CA PRO A 63 -3.70 3.11 -16.12
C PRO A 63 -4.71 2.07 -15.68
N GLY A 64 -5.79 1.93 -16.44
CA GLY A 64 -6.76 0.89 -16.21
C GLY A 64 -8.10 1.43 -15.72
N SER A 65 -8.89 0.55 -15.11
CA SER A 65 -10.27 0.85 -14.76
C SER A 65 -10.42 1.83 -13.61
N MET A 66 -9.41 1.91 -12.73
CA MET A 66 -9.43 2.88 -11.65
C MET A 66 -8.01 3.28 -11.26
N ASP A 67 -7.86 4.51 -10.79
CA ASP A 67 -6.60 5.00 -10.26
C ASP A 67 -6.43 4.61 -8.78
N GLY A 68 -5.31 5.01 -8.20
CA GLY A 68 -5.01 4.65 -6.81
C GLY A 68 -5.94 5.28 -5.79
N LEU A 69 -6.49 6.46 -6.06
CA LEU A 69 -7.45 7.08 -5.13
C LEU A 69 -8.76 6.31 -5.10
N ARG A 70 -9.24 5.89 -6.26
CA ARG A 70 -10.45 5.06 -6.33
C ARG A 70 -10.22 3.69 -5.71
N LEU A 71 -9.04 3.12 -5.94
CA LEU A 71 -8.68 1.87 -5.29
C LEU A 71 -8.71 2.02 -3.77
N ALA A 72 -8.15 3.11 -3.24
CA ALA A 72 -8.15 3.37 -1.81
C ALA A 72 -9.57 3.45 -1.24
N GLN A 73 -10.48 4.11 -1.95
CA GLN A 73 -11.88 4.19 -1.53
C GLN A 73 -12.54 2.80 -1.54
N ALA A 74 -12.28 2.00 -2.58
CA ALA A 74 -12.82 0.65 -2.67
C ALA A 74 -12.31 -0.23 -1.53
N VAL A 75 -11.02 -0.12 -1.20
CA VAL A 75 -10.43 -0.88 -0.10
C VAL A 75 -11.08 -0.49 1.23
N ARG A 76 -11.25 0.80 1.48
CA ARG A 76 -11.90 1.25 2.71
C ARG A 76 -13.32 0.74 2.81
N GLY A 77 -14.06 0.72 1.70
CA GLY A 77 -15.45 0.28 1.70
C GLY A 77 -15.61 -1.21 1.90
N ARG A 78 -14.73 -2.02 1.31
CA ARG A 78 -14.86 -3.48 1.31
C ARG A 78 -14.03 -4.17 2.38
N TRP A 79 -12.87 -3.60 2.74
CA TRP A 79 -11.95 -4.20 3.71
C TRP A 79 -11.49 -3.13 4.71
N PRO A 80 -12.41 -2.60 5.56
CA PRO A 80 -12.10 -1.46 6.43
C PRO A 80 -10.86 -1.59 7.31
N PRO A 81 -10.49 -2.78 7.80
CA PRO A 81 -9.28 -2.90 8.63
C PRO A 81 -7.98 -2.65 7.89
N ILE A 82 -7.96 -2.76 6.55
CA ILE A 82 -6.72 -2.61 5.79
C ILE A 82 -6.29 -1.14 5.82
N LYS A 83 -5.00 -0.92 6.11
CA LYS A 83 -4.40 0.42 6.11
C LYS A 83 -4.00 0.79 4.69
N ILE A 84 -3.95 2.08 4.41
CA ILE A 84 -3.70 2.57 3.06
C ILE A 84 -2.59 3.60 3.07
N ILE A 85 -1.61 3.42 2.17
CA ILE A 85 -0.59 4.42 1.85
C ILE A 85 -0.69 4.68 0.35
N ALA A 86 -0.93 5.93 -0.03
CA ALA A 86 -0.93 6.33 -1.43
C ALA A 86 0.33 7.15 -1.73
N THR A 87 0.88 6.98 -2.92
CA THR A 87 2.10 7.67 -3.33
C THR A 87 1.94 8.23 -4.73
N SER A 88 2.60 9.36 -5.00
CA SER A 88 2.58 10.00 -6.30
C SER A 88 3.76 10.96 -6.43
N GLY A 89 4.27 11.10 -7.64
CA GLY A 89 5.26 12.11 -7.97
C GLY A 89 4.66 13.40 -8.50
N ARG A 90 3.36 13.40 -8.83
CA ARG A 90 2.70 14.52 -9.49
C ARG A 90 1.47 15.04 -8.76
N TYR A 91 0.73 14.13 -8.16
CA TYR A 91 -0.56 14.46 -7.57
C TYR A 91 -0.36 15.14 -6.23
N VAL A 92 -1.12 16.21 -6.00
CA VAL A 92 -1.16 16.89 -4.70
C VAL A 92 -2.45 16.43 -4.01
N VAL A 93 -2.30 15.69 -2.93
CA VAL A 93 -3.43 15.14 -2.19
C VAL A 93 -4.09 16.26 -1.40
N ARG A 94 -5.42 16.36 -1.51
CA ARG A 94 -6.25 17.32 -0.79
C ARG A 94 -7.07 16.59 0.25
N ASP A 95 -7.62 17.36 1.18
CA ASP A 95 -8.53 16.81 2.19
C ASP A 95 -9.69 16.09 1.50
N GLY A 96 -9.95 14.87 1.92
CA GLY A 96 -11.03 14.05 1.36
C GLY A 96 -10.64 13.20 0.17
N ASP A 97 -9.46 13.39 -0.42
CA ASP A 97 -9.02 12.56 -1.55
C ASP A 97 -8.74 11.12 -1.11
N LEU A 98 -8.20 10.96 0.11
CA LEU A 98 -7.97 9.65 0.69
C LEU A 98 -9.02 9.36 1.74
N PRO A 99 -9.36 8.07 1.93
CA PRO A 99 -10.25 7.72 3.03
C PRO A 99 -9.60 8.03 4.38
N SER A 100 -10.42 8.16 5.40
CA SER A 100 -9.96 8.46 6.75
C SER A 100 -8.90 7.45 7.20
N GLY A 101 -7.79 7.96 7.72
CA GLY A 101 -6.67 7.12 8.14
C GLY A 101 -5.69 6.77 7.03
N GLY A 102 -5.99 7.08 5.77
CA GLY A 102 -5.05 6.90 4.68
C GLY A 102 -3.91 7.90 4.76
N LEU A 103 -2.71 7.45 4.42
CA LEU A 103 -1.52 8.30 4.43
C LEU A 103 -1.03 8.55 3.00
N PHE A 104 -0.44 9.71 2.80
CA PHE A 104 0.16 10.07 1.52
C PHE A 104 1.67 10.19 1.68
N LEU A 105 2.41 9.54 0.79
CA LEU A 105 3.87 9.58 0.76
C LEU A 105 4.32 10.07 -0.62
N PRO A 106 4.81 11.31 -0.73
CA PRO A 106 5.22 11.83 -2.04
C PRO A 106 6.49 11.15 -2.54
N LYS A 107 6.59 11.00 -3.86
CA LYS A 107 7.82 10.54 -4.51
C LYS A 107 8.77 11.72 -4.73
N PRO A 108 10.07 11.52 -4.67
CA PRO A 108 10.73 10.30 -4.29
C PRO A 108 10.69 10.10 -2.76
N TYR A 109 10.53 8.87 -2.33
CA TYR A 109 10.53 8.54 -0.92
C TYR A 109 11.77 7.71 -0.57
N SER A 110 12.14 7.73 0.71
CA SER A 110 13.27 6.96 1.20
C SER A 110 12.80 5.69 1.90
N ALA A 111 13.72 4.75 2.07
CA ALA A 111 13.45 3.54 2.84
C ALA A 111 13.03 3.88 4.27
N ALA A 112 13.64 4.91 4.87
CA ALA A 112 13.30 5.32 6.23
C ALA A 112 11.87 5.86 6.32
N GLN A 113 11.42 6.60 5.29
CA GLN A 113 10.05 7.11 5.26
C GLN A 113 9.04 5.97 5.15
N ILE A 114 9.28 5.02 4.23
CA ILE A 114 8.40 3.86 4.10
C ILE A 114 8.36 3.07 5.40
N SER A 115 9.52 2.77 5.96
CA SER A 115 9.61 2.01 7.21
C SER A 115 8.85 2.71 8.34
N GLY A 116 9.00 4.02 8.45
CA GLY A 116 8.31 4.81 9.47
C GLY A 116 6.80 4.75 9.29
N PHE A 117 6.30 4.95 8.07
CA PHE A 117 4.87 4.89 7.79
C PHE A 117 4.30 3.52 8.11
N LEU A 118 4.99 2.46 7.69
CA LEU A 118 4.51 1.09 7.92
C LEU A 118 4.48 0.77 9.41
N ARG A 119 5.50 1.17 10.15
CA ARG A 119 5.52 0.94 11.59
C ARG A 119 4.40 1.69 12.29
N ASP A 120 4.15 2.93 11.91
CA ASP A 120 3.09 3.72 12.51
C ASP A 120 1.71 3.10 12.26
N LEU A 121 1.48 2.63 11.02
CA LEU A 121 0.19 2.04 10.66
C LEU A 121 -0.02 0.68 11.32
N THR A 122 1.03 -0.09 11.53
CA THR A 122 0.92 -1.47 12.02
C THR A 122 1.27 -1.61 13.49
N ALA A 123 1.63 -0.54 14.18
CA ALA A 123 1.97 -0.56 15.60
C ALA A 123 0.75 -0.77 16.49
N GLN A 124 -0.44 -0.56 15.96
CA GLN A 124 -1.68 -0.72 16.70
C GLN A 124 -1.94 -2.21 16.92
N ALA A 125 -2.08 -2.59 18.15
CA ALA A 125 -2.40 -3.96 18.48
C ALA A 125 -3.86 -4.29 18.14
#